data_5331adcdc0e21ad5a321e6abfb677a7d
#
_entry.id   5331adcdc0e21ad5a321e6abfb677a7d
#
_cell.length_a   1.000
_cell.length_b   1.000
_cell.length_c   1.000
_cell.angle_alpha   90.00
_cell.angle_beta   90.00
_cell.angle_gamma   90.00
#
_symmetry.space_group_name_H-M   'P 1'
#
loop_
_entity.id
_entity.type
_entity.pdbx_description
1 polymer ?
#
loop_
_entity_poly.entity_id
_entity_poly.type
_entity_poly.pdbx_seq_one_letter_code
_entity_poly.pdbx_strand_id
1 'polypeptide(L)'
;MPRFAANLSMMFQEVGFLDRFDAAARAGFKAVEFLFPYEHPPETIAERLEKNRLTLALFNTVPGDWAGGERGLAAQPGRDQEFRDGVDKAILYAKASKCRLLHTMAGLWPAGRDKEAGERIYIDNLRWAADRMAAAGLTAVIEPINTRDIPGYFLNYTGEAMRIIERVGRPNLKLQFDLYHVQIMEGDLATKVRTLAGHYPHVQIAGNPGRHEPDVGEIHYPYLFDLFDEIGYQGWIGCEYRPKGDTLAGLGWAKTYGIG
;
A
#
# COMPACT_ATOMS: atom_id res chain seq x y z
N MET A 1 20.24 -1.58 -5.84
CA MET A 1 19.64 -0.22 -5.75
C MET A 1 18.14 -0.33 -5.58
N PRO A 2 17.54 0.44 -4.66
CA PRO A 2 16.12 0.44 -4.44
C PRO A 2 15.32 0.76 -5.71
N ARG A 3 14.14 0.18 -5.85
CA ARG A 3 13.23 0.42 -6.98
C ARG A 3 12.00 1.15 -6.50
N PHE A 4 11.74 2.34 -7.03
CA PHE A 4 10.65 3.19 -6.56
C PHE A 4 9.41 3.12 -7.46
N ALA A 5 8.23 3.17 -6.84
CA ALA A 5 6.93 3.32 -7.49
C ALA A 5 6.30 4.66 -7.08
N ALA A 6 5.82 5.46 -8.04
CA ALA A 6 5.10 6.69 -7.72
C ALA A 6 3.68 6.36 -7.26
N ASN A 7 3.25 6.92 -6.13
CA ASN A 7 1.85 6.81 -5.70
C ASN A 7 1.00 7.88 -6.40
N LEU A 8 0.24 7.47 -7.42
CA LEU A 8 -0.56 8.39 -8.24
C LEU A 8 -1.79 8.96 -7.52
N SER A 9 -2.14 8.43 -6.35
CA SER A 9 -3.17 9.04 -5.51
C SER A 9 -2.66 10.23 -4.70
N MET A 10 -1.34 10.39 -4.57
CA MET A 10 -0.71 11.45 -3.78
C MET A 10 0.19 12.37 -4.58
N MET A 11 0.92 11.83 -5.57
CA MET A 11 1.85 12.55 -6.44
C MET A 11 1.20 12.94 -7.77
N PHE A 12 1.79 13.92 -8.46
CA PHE A 12 1.33 14.40 -9.78
C PHE A 12 -0.11 14.90 -9.78
N GLN A 13 -0.57 15.46 -8.66
CA GLN A 13 -1.93 15.99 -8.52
C GLN A 13 -2.17 17.23 -9.39
N GLU A 14 -1.14 17.77 -10.01
CA GLU A 14 -1.17 18.91 -10.96
C GLU A 14 -1.94 18.57 -12.23
N VAL A 15 -2.15 17.28 -12.52
CA VAL A 15 -2.88 16.78 -13.68
C VAL A 15 -3.95 15.75 -13.30
N GLY A 16 -4.87 15.48 -14.22
CA GLY A 16 -5.90 14.47 -14.04
C GLY A 16 -5.32 13.06 -13.83
N PHE A 17 -6.06 12.19 -13.11
CA PHE A 17 -5.54 10.87 -12.68
C PHE A 17 -4.94 10.06 -13.84
N LEU A 18 -5.61 9.97 -14.98
CA LEU A 18 -5.11 9.20 -16.14
C LEU A 18 -3.85 9.80 -16.78
N ASP A 19 -3.58 11.10 -16.60
CA ASP A 19 -2.40 11.75 -17.13
C ASP A 19 -1.20 11.66 -16.17
N ARG A 20 -1.43 11.28 -14.91
CA ARG A 20 -0.37 11.03 -13.92
C ARG A 20 0.52 9.85 -14.30
N PHE A 21 0.01 8.87 -15.05
CA PHE A 21 0.84 7.77 -15.60
C PHE A 21 1.90 8.31 -16.55
N ASP A 22 1.52 9.20 -17.47
CA ASP A 22 2.45 9.84 -18.40
C ASP A 22 3.45 10.74 -17.63
N ALA A 23 3.00 11.47 -16.61
CA ALA A 23 3.85 12.33 -15.79
C ALA A 23 4.89 11.53 -14.99
N ALA A 24 4.48 10.45 -14.32
CA ALA A 24 5.39 9.56 -13.59
C ALA A 24 6.43 8.92 -14.50
N ALA A 25 6.03 8.44 -15.68
CA ALA A 25 6.96 7.86 -16.65
C ALA A 25 7.99 8.89 -17.16
N ARG A 26 7.55 10.13 -17.46
CA ARG A 26 8.46 11.22 -17.85
C ARG A 26 9.43 11.60 -16.74
N ALA A 27 9.01 11.53 -15.48
CA ALA A 27 9.88 11.73 -14.32
C ALA A 27 10.86 10.58 -14.06
N GLY A 28 10.83 9.50 -14.85
CA GLY A 28 11.77 8.38 -14.77
C GLY A 28 11.29 7.16 -13.97
N PHE A 29 10.12 7.22 -13.34
CA PHE A 29 9.56 6.07 -12.64
C PHE A 29 9.32 4.89 -13.61
N LYS A 30 9.54 3.67 -13.11
CA LYS A 30 9.29 2.40 -13.84
C LYS A 30 8.08 1.65 -13.27
N ALA A 31 7.58 2.10 -12.13
CA ALA A 31 6.39 1.56 -11.50
C ALA A 31 5.55 2.67 -10.88
N VAL A 32 4.28 2.37 -10.72
CA VAL A 32 3.31 3.22 -10.03
C VAL A 32 2.48 2.37 -9.08
N GLU A 33 1.86 3.03 -8.13
CA GLU A 33 0.80 2.50 -7.27
C GLU A 33 -0.28 3.56 -7.09
N PHE A 34 -1.43 3.19 -6.60
CA PHE A 34 -2.52 4.11 -6.27
C PHE A 34 -3.51 3.44 -5.32
N LEU A 35 -4.34 4.24 -4.67
CA LEU A 35 -5.34 3.70 -3.75
C LEU A 35 -6.43 2.94 -4.50
N PHE A 36 -7.20 3.61 -5.36
CA PHE A 36 -8.40 3.03 -5.97
C PHE A 36 -8.51 3.38 -7.45
N PRO A 37 -8.57 2.38 -8.35
CA PRO A 37 -8.74 2.60 -9.79
C PRO A 37 -10.21 2.62 -10.25
N TYR A 38 -11.18 2.43 -9.36
CA TYR A 38 -12.53 1.95 -9.65
C TYR A 38 -13.45 2.97 -10.34
N GLU A 39 -13.00 4.22 -10.51
CA GLU A 39 -13.67 5.25 -11.29
C GLU A 39 -13.44 5.10 -12.80
N HIS A 40 -12.49 4.27 -13.21
CA HIS A 40 -12.12 4.03 -14.60
C HIS A 40 -12.22 2.54 -14.93
N PRO A 41 -12.59 2.17 -16.19
CA PRO A 41 -12.56 0.76 -16.61
C PRO A 41 -11.17 0.14 -16.45
N PRO A 42 -11.06 -1.17 -16.11
CA PRO A 42 -9.78 -1.83 -15.92
C PRO A 42 -8.91 -1.81 -17.19
N GLU A 43 -9.52 -1.83 -18.37
CA GLU A 43 -8.83 -1.73 -19.66
C GLU A 43 -8.15 -0.36 -19.83
N THR A 44 -8.80 0.73 -19.41
CA THR A 44 -8.22 2.08 -19.45
C THR A 44 -6.96 2.17 -18.60
N ILE A 45 -6.98 1.57 -17.39
CA ILE A 45 -5.80 1.51 -16.52
C ILE A 45 -4.70 0.70 -17.19
N ALA A 46 -5.03 -0.46 -17.75
CA ALA A 46 -4.07 -1.33 -18.44
C ALA A 46 -3.42 -0.61 -19.66
N GLU A 47 -4.20 0.11 -20.47
CA GLU A 47 -3.71 0.91 -21.60
C GLU A 47 -2.72 2.00 -21.17
N ARG A 48 -3.01 2.70 -20.06
CA ARG A 48 -2.09 3.73 -19.49
C ARG A 48 -0.78 3.14 -19.02
N LEU A 49 -0.83 1.99 -18.36
CA LEU A 49 0.37 1.26 -17.91
C LEU A 49 1.22 0.80 -19.11
N GLU A 50 0.59 0.18 -20.11
CA GLU A 50 1.28 -0.34 -21.31
C GLU A 50 1.89 0.79 -22.14
N LYS A 51 1.13 1.85 -22.43
CA LYS A 51 1.61 3.03 -23.17
C LYS A 51 2.87 3.61 -22.55
N ASN A 52 2.94 3.65 -21.23
CA ASN A 52 4.02 4.26 -20.47
C ASN A 52 5.09 3.24 -20.01
N ARG A 53 4.93 1.95 -20.32
CA ARG A 53 5.82 0.86 -19.87
C ARG A 53 6.00 0.84 -18.36
N LEU A 54 4.92 1.10 -17.62
CA LEU A 54 4.88 1.12 -16.16
C LEU A 54 4.40 -0.21 -15.61
N THR A 55 5.01 -0.64 -14.51
CA THR A 55 4.50 -1.73 -13.67
C THR A 55 3.54 -1.17 -12.64
N LEU A 56 2.37 -1.79 -12.45
CA LEU A 56 1.52 -1.50 -11.30
C LEU A 56 1.99 -2.35 -10.11
N ALA A 57 2.56 -1.69 -9.10
CA ALA A 57 3.14 -2.34 -7.93
C ALA A 57 2.07 -2.82 -6.94
N LEU A 58 1.07 -1.97 -6.67
CA LEU A 58 0.03 -2.21 -5.67
C LEU A 58 -1.20 -1.33 -5.96
N PHE A 59 -2.37 -1.81 -5.55
CA PHE A 59 -3.55 -0.99 -5.29
C PHE A 59 -4.45 -1.68 -4.25
N ASN A 60 -5.45 -0.94 -3.72
CA ASN A 60 -6.30 -1.43 -2.65
C ASN A 60 -7.57 -2.09 -3.20
N THR A 61 -8.09 -3.09 -2.48
CA THR A 61 -9.46 -3.59 -2.68
C THR A 61 -10.48 -2.48 -2.44
N VAL A 62 -11.73 -2.69 -2.83
CA VAL A 62 -12.79 -1.69 -2.64
C VAL A 62 -12.92 -1.34 -1.15
N PRO A 63 -12.83 -0.05 -0.78
CA PRO A 63 -12.73 0.37 0.61
C PRO A 63 -14.07 0.55 1.35
N GLY A 64 -15.22 0.35 0.67
CA GLY A 64 -16.51 0.86 1.09
C GLY A 64 -16.74 2.30 0.63
N ASP A 65 -17.58 3.05 1.32
CA ASP A 65 -17.82 4.48 1.05
C ASP A 65 -16.66 5.35 1.58
N TRP A 66 -15.62 5.46 0.78
CA TRP A 66 -14.44 6.26 1.12
C TRP A 66 -14.77 7.74 1.36
N ALA A 67 -15.65 8.31 0.56
CA ALA A 67 -16.08 9.70 0.69
C ALA A 67 -16.89 9.94 1.96
N GLY A 68 -17.71 8.95 2.36
CA GLY A 68 -18.44 8.93 3.63
C GLY A 68 -17.58 8.60 4.84
N GLY A 69 -16.28 8.36 4.66
CA GLY A 69 -15.33 8.15 5.75
C GLY A 69 -14.98 6.70 6.05
N GLU A 70 -15.47 5.73 5.29
CA GLU A 70 -15.05 4.33 5.46
C GLU A 70 -13.58 4.14 5.04
N ARG A 71 -12.90 3.17 5.64
CA ARG A 71 -11.46 2.92 5.44
C ARG A 71 -11.15 1.44 5.25
N GLY A 72 -12.09 0.69 4.64
CA GLY A 72 -11.98 -0.74 4.41
C GLY A 72 -13.11 -1.53 5.04
N LEU A 73 -13.28 -2.76 4.58
CA LEU A 73 -14.42 -3.61 4.92
C LEU A 73 -14.02 -4.92 5.61
N ALA A 74 -12.73 -5.27 5.61
CA ALA A 74 -12.31 -6.61 5.97
C ALA A 74 -12.58 -7.00 7.44
N ALA A 75 -12.63 -6.01 8.37
CA ALA A 75 -12.99 -6.26 9.77
C ALA A 75 -14.42 -5.81 10.12
N GLN A 76 -15.25 -5.43 9.13
CA GLN A 76 -16.57 -4.85 9.39
C GLN A 76 -17.64 -5.93 9.57
N PRO A 77 -18.35 -5.95 10.72
CA PRO A 77 -19.39 -6.95 10.97
C PRO A 77 -20.57 -6.78 10.01
N GLY A 78 -21.05 -7.89 9.47
CA GLY A 78 -22.24 -7.94 8.61
C GLY A 78 -22.02 -7.38 7.18
N ARG A 79 -20.76 -7.08 6.80
CA ARG A 79 -20.39 -6.58 5.48
C ARG A 79 -19.62 -7.61 4.63
N ASP A 80 -19.70 -8.88 5.00
CA ASP A 80 -18.91 -9.95 4.36
C ASP A 80 -19.15 -10.06 2.87
N GLN A 81 -20.43 -9.96 2.41
CA GLN A 81 -20.75 -10.06 0.99
C GLN A 81 -20.19 -8.87 0.21
N GLU A 82 -20.34 -7.66 0.72
CA GLU A 82 -19.79 -6.46 0.09
C GLU A 82 -18.26 -6.50 0.01
N PHE A 83 -17.62 -6.98 1.08
CA PHE A 83 -16.18 -7.22 1.09
C PHE A 83 -15.76 -8.20 -0.02
N ARG A 84 -16.46 -9.33 -0.15
CA ARG A 84 -16.21 -10.36 -1.17
C ARG A 84 -16.39 -9.82 -2.58
N ASP A 85 -17.46 -9.10 -2.84
CA ASP A 85 -17.73 -8.46 -4.13
C ASP A 85 -16.62 -7.44 -4.48
N GLY A 86 -16.15 -6.69 -3.48
CA GLY A 86 -15.04 -5.76 -3.61
C GLY A 86 -13.71 -6.44 -3.94
N VAL A 87 -13.43 -7.60 -3.32
CA VAL A 87 -12.25 -8.41 -3.64
C VAL A 87 -12.34 -8.97 -5.06
N ASP A 88 -13.48 -9.52 -5.47
CA ASP A 88 -13.67 -10.05 -6.82
C ASP A 88 -13.53 -8.95 -7.89
N LYS A 89 -14.07 -7.74 -7.61
CA LYS A 89 -13.86 -6.57 -8.46
C LYS A 89 -12.36 -6.21 -8.56
N ALA A 90 -11.63 -6.18 -7.44
CA ALA A 90 -10.21 -5.89 -7.45
C ALA A 90 -9.40 -6.92 -8.26
N ILE A 91 -9.75 -8.21 -8.19
CA ILE A 91 -9.11 -9.27 -8.98
C ILE A 91 -9.26 -9.03 -10.49
N LEU A 92 -10.40 -8.52 -10.96
CA LEU A 92 -10.60 -8.16 -12.38
C LEU A 92 -9.60 -7.07 -12.81
N TYR A 93 -9.46 -6.01 -12.00
CA TYR A 93 -8.50 -4.94 -12.25
C TYR A 93 -7.05 -5.42 -12.19
N ALA A 94 -6.72 -6.27 -11.21
CA ALA A 94 -5.39 -6.84 -11.08
C ALA A 94 -4.99 -7.69 -12.28
N LYS A 95 -5.90 -8.48 -12.83
CA LYS A 95 -5.68 -9.28 -14.04
C LYS A 95 -5.44 -8.40 -15.26
N ALA A 96 -6.27 -7.37 -15.47
CA ALA A 96 -6.14 -6.45 -16.61
C ALA A 96 -4.82 -5.67 -16.56
N SER A 97 -4.45 -5.15 -15.37
CA SER A 97 -3.24 -4.35 -15.15
C SER A 97 -1.97 -5.17 -14.89
N LYS A 98 -2.06 -6.50 -14.81
CA LYS A 98 -0.97 -7.41 -14.42
C LYS A 98 -0.38 -7.10 -13.03
N CYS A 99 -1.13 -6.43 -12.16
CA CYS A 99 -0.76 -6.20 -10.77
C CYS A 99 -0.78 -7.51 -9.99
N ARG A 100 0.17 -7.69 -9.07
CA ARG A 100 0.27 -8.94 -8.29
C ARG A 100 -0.05 -8.76 -6.80
N LEU A 101 -0.10 -7.53 -6.32
CA LEU A 101 -0.35 -7.22 -4.92
C LEU A 101 -1.63 -6.42 -4.76
N LEU A 102 -2.50 -6.87 -3.85
CA LEU A 102 -3.73 -6.18 -3.49
C LEU A 102 -3.73 -5.92 -1.97
N HIS A 103 -3.85 -4.66 -1.58
CA HIS A 103 -4.01 -4.30 -0.18
C HIS A 103 -5.46 -4.50 0.25
N THR A 104 -5.64 -5.27 1.33
CA THR A 104 -6.94 -5.58 1.90
C THR A 104 -7.14 -4.75 3.17
N MET A 105 -7.80 -3.60 3.02
CA MET A 105 -7.99 -2.63 4.10
C MET A 105 -8.90 -3.16 5.20
N ALA A 106 -8.45 -3.05 6.46
CA ALA A 106 -9.17 -3.57 7.62
C ALA A 106 -10.48 -2.83 7.91
N GLY A 107 -10.47 -1.51 7.82
CA GLY A 107 -11.60 -0.66 8.18
C GLY A 107 -11.45 -0.02 9.56
N LEU A 108 -12.44 0.81 9.92
CA LEU A 108 -12.50 1.48 11.22
C LEU A 108 -13.16 0.57 12.26
N TRP A 109 -12.63 0.63 13.48
CA TRP A 109 -13.21 -0.10 14.61
C TRP A 109 -13.53 0.88 15.75
N PRO A 110 -14.82 1.14 15.99
CA PRO A 110 -15.22 2.09 17.02
C PRO A 110 -14.74 1.69 18.42
N ALA A 111 -14.35 2.67 19.20
CA ALA A 111 -13.97 2.46 20.60
C ALA A 111 -15.13 1.79 21.38
N GLY A 112 -14.77 0.90 22.31
CA GLY A 112 -15.73 0.18 23.15
C GLY A 112 -16.35 -1.08 22.51
N ARG A 113 -16.08 -1.37 21.23
CA ARG A 113 -16.44 -2.66 20.64
C ARG A 113 -15.43 -3.74 21.00
N ASP A 114 -15.91 -4.98 21.12
CA ASP A 114 -15.05 -6.15 21.33
C ASP A 114 -14.05 -6.34 20.18
N LYS A 115 -12.77 -6.01 20.42
CA LYS A 115 -11.71 -6.14 19.42
C LYS A 115 -11.48 -7.60 18.99
N GLU A 116 -11.72 -8.57 19.89
CA GLU A 116 -11.57 -9.99 19.55
C GLU A 116 -12.64 -10.45 18.55
N ALA A 117 -13.86 -9.95 18.68
CA ALA A 117 -14.91 -10.21 17.69
C ALA A 117 -14.53 -9.64 16.31
N GLY A 118 -13.99 -8.42 16.27
CA GLY A 118 -13.47 -7.82 15.04
C GLY A 118 -12.32 -8.63 14.44
N GLU A 119 -11.41 -9.13 15.28
CA GLU A 119 -10.30 -9.95 14.81
C GLU A 119 -10.74 -11.28 14.21
N ARG A 120 -11.76 -11.94 14.78
CA ARG A 120 -12.35 -13.15 14.18
C ARG A 120 -12.89 -12.88 12.78
N ILE A 121 -13.68 -11.81 12.63
CA ILE A 121 -14.23 -11.38 11.33
C ILE A 121 -13.09 -11.10 10.33
N TYR A 122 -12.09 -10.34 10.76
CA TYR A 122 -10.95 -9.97 9.93
C TYR A 122 -10.18 -11.20 9.44
N ILE A 123 -9.88 -12.14 10.33
CA ILE A 123 -9.18 -13.37 9.99
C ILE A 123 -9.98 -14.23 8.99
N ASP A 124 -11.28 -14.37 9.19
CA ASP A 124 -12.13 -15.17 8.31
C ASP A 124 -12.25 -14.53 6.92
N ASN A 125 -12.42 -13.22 6.85
CA ASN A 125 -12.45 -12.48 5.60
C ASN A 125 -11.09 -12.51 4.88
N LEU A 126 -9.98 -12.33 5.60
CA LEU A 126 -8.64 -12.43 5.01
C LEU A 126 -8.33 -13.84 4.51
N ARG A 127 -8.78 -14.88 5.20
CA ARG A 127 -8.61 -16.26 4.75
C ARG A 127 -9.33 -16.49 3.43
N TRP A 128 -10.58 -16.07 3.35
CA TRP A 128 -11.36 -16.14 2.11
C TRP A 128 -10.71 -15.32 0.98
N ALA A 129 -10.30 -14.07 1.25
CA ALA A 129 -9.66 -13.21 0.27
C ALA A 129 -8.33 -13.79 -0.22
N ALA A 130 -7.51 -14.32 0.67
CA ALA A 130 -6.24 -14.94 0.31
C ALA A 130 -6.44 -16.18 -0.57
N ASP A 131 -7.41 -17.06 -0.24
CA ASP A 131 -7.74 -18.21 -1.07
C ASP A 131 -8.25 -17.78 -2.46
N ARG A 132 -9.10 -16.77 -2.52
CA ARG A 132 -9.65 -16.23 -3.77
C ARG A 132 -8.57 -15.58 -4.64
N MET A 133 -7.66 -14.82 -4.03
CA MET A 133 -6.52 -14.18 -4.71
C MET A 133 -5.48 -15.21 -5.16
N ALA A 134 -5.21 -16.25 -4.36
CA ALA A 134 -4.31 -17.35 -4.73
C ALA A 134 -4.75 -18.05 -6.03
N ALA A 135 -6.05 -18.30 -6.17
CA ALA A 135 -6.63 -18.89 -7.39
C ALA A 135 -6.42 -18.00 -8.64
N ALA A 136 -6.15 -16.70 -8.44
CA ALA A 136 -5.82 -15.74 -9.49
C ALA A 136 -4.31 -15.46 -9.63
N GLY A 137 -3.45 -16.13 -8.84
CA GLY A 137 -2.01 -15.91 -8.82
C GLY A 137 -1.59 -14.59 -8.15
N LEU A 138 -2.42 -14.09 -7.23
CA LEU A 138 -2.22 -12.81 -6.53
C LEU A 138 -1.86 -13.01 -5.06
N THR A 139 -1.20 -12.01 -4.51
CA THR A 139 -0.87 -11.90 -3.08
C THR A 139 -1.72 -10.82 -2.44
N ALA A 140 -2.36 -11.15 -1.32
CA ALA A 140 -3.00 -10.19 -0.44
C ALA A 140 -1.96 -9.56 0.50
N VAL A 141 -2.08 -8.27 0.75
CA VAL A 141 -1.28 -7.62 1.79
C VAL A 141 -2.20 -6.88 2.76
N ILE A 142 -1.77 -6.81 4.02
CA ILE A 142 -2.41 -6.02 5.08
C ILE A 142 -1.41 -5.02 5.64
N GLU A 143 -1.90 -3.87 6.04
CA GLU A 143 -1.08 -2.73 6.44
C GLU A 143 -1.47 -2.23 7.84
N PRO A 144 -0.51 -2.15 8.76
CA PRO A 144 -0.67 -1.38 9.99
C PRO A 144 -0.64 0.13 9.68
N ILE A 145 -1.75 0.81 9.96
CA ILE A 145 -1.89 2.25 9.70
C ILE A 145 -1.91 3.02 11.02
N ASN A 146 -1.24 4.19 11.06
CA ASN A 146 -1.13 5.01 12.24
C ASN A 146 -2.48 5.64 12.64
N THR A 147 -2.67 5.85 13.94
CA THR A 147 -3.90 6.40 14.51
C THR A 147 -3.99 7.93 14.41
N ARG A 148 -2.93 8.62 13.98
CA ARG A 148 -2.93 10.06 13.71
C ARG A 148 -3.66 10.37 12.42
N ASP A 149 -3.33 9.64 11.33
CA ASP A 149 -3.91 9.86 10.00
C ASP A 149 -5.29 9.21 9.86
N ILE A 150 -5.46 8.01 10.44
CA ILE A 150 -6.73 7.28 10.44
C ILE A 150 -7.10 6.86 11.86
N PRO A 151 -7.71 7.78 12.65
CA PRO A 151 -8.19 7.45 13.99
C PRO A 151 -9.19 6.28 13.97
N GLY A 152 -8.97 5.32 14.85
CA GLY A 152 -9.85 4.14 14.96
C GLY A 152 -9.62 3.07 13.90
N TYR A 153 -8.57 3.15 13.08
CA TYR A 153 -8.22 2.05 12.16
C TYR A 153 -7.96 0.76 12.94
N PHE A 154 -8.44 -0.37 12.42
CA PHE A 154 -8.46 -1.63 13.16
C PHE A 154 -7.07 -2.21 13.43
N LEU A 155 -6.13 -2.09 12.47
CA LEU A 155 -4.79 -2.67 12.51
C LEU A 155 -3.73 -1.56 12.58
N ASN A 156 -2.96 -1.50 13.68
CA ASN A 156 -2.05 -0.37 13.92
C ASN A 156 -0.58 -0.74 14.14
N TYR A 157 -0.26 -2.00 14.47
CA TYR A 157 1.09 -2.43 14.83
C TYR A 157 1.58 -3.60 13.98
N THR A 158 2.88 -3.59 13.64
CA THR A 158 3.48 -4.69 12.86
C THR A 158 3.36 -6.04 13.55
N GLY A 159 3.50 -6.09 14.87
CA GLY A 159 3.31 -7.31 15.65
C GLY A 159 1.89 -7.87 15.60
N GLU A 160 0.87 -6.99 15.57
CA GLU A 160 -0.53 -7.41 15.36
C GLU A 160 -0.72 -8.00 13.95
N ALA A 161 -0.17 -7.34 12.93
CA ALA A 161 -0.25 -7.81 11.56
C ALA A 161 0.39 -9.19 11.39
N MET A 162 1.59 -9.40 11.95
CA MET A 162 2.27 -10.70 11.88
C MET A 162 1.49 -11.80 12.57
N ARG A 163 0.91 -11.52 13.74
CA ARG A 163 0.05 -12.48 14.45
C ARG A 163 -1.23 -12.82 13.63
N ILE A 164 -1.83 -11.84 12.96
CA ILE A 164 -2.99 -12.08 12.10
C ILE A 164 -2.59 -12.91 10.88
N ILE A 165 -1.48 -12.60 10.22
CA ILE A 165 -0.97 -13.37 9.07
C ILE A 165 -0.74 -14.84 9.46
N GLU A 166 -0.12 -15.08 10.62
CA GLU A 166 0.08 -16.43 11.14
C GLU A 166 -1.25 -17.16 11.38
N ARG A 167 -2.22 -16.50 12.02
CA ARG A 167 -3.55 -17.08 12.31
C ARG A 167 -4.38 -17.35 11.06
N VAL A 168 -4.24 -16.53 10.03
CA VAL A 168 -4.87 -16.76 8.71
C VAL A 168 -4.27 -18.00 8.05
N GLY A 169 -2.95 -18.20 8.16
CA GLY A 169 -2.27 -19.40 7.72
C GLY A 169 -2.29 -19.60 6.20
N ARG A 170 -2.20 -18.50 5.43
CA ARG A 170 -2.11 -18.54 3.97
C ARG A 170 -0.79 -17.97 3.48
N PRO A 171 -0.02 -18.68 2.64
CA PRO A 171 1.32 -18.25 2.22
C PRO A 171 1.33 -16.96 1.38
N ASN A 172 0.21 -16.66 0.73
CA ASN A 172 0.01 -15.46 -0.09
C ASN A 172 -0.68 -14.31 0.67
N LEU A 173 -0.77 -14.35 2.00
CA LEU A 173 -1.07 -13.21 2.83
C LEU A 173 0.23 -12.67 3.42
N LYS A 174 0.54 -11.40 3.16
CA LYS A 174 1.80 -10.76 3.52
C LYS A 174 1.58 -9.40 4.17
N LEU A 175 2.65 -8.81 4.67
CA LEU A 175 2.68 -7.47 5.24
C LEU A 175 2.93 -6.43 4.14
N GLN A 176 2.15 -5.35 4.09
CA GLN A 176 2.53 -4.08 3.47
C GLN A 176 3.24 -3.27 4.54
N PHE A 177 4.48 -2.88 4.26
CA PHE A 177 5.36 -2.30 5.26
C PHE A 177 5.60 -0.82 4.96
N ASP A 178 4.67 0.03 5.43
CA ASP A 178 4.82 1.49 5.32
C ASP A 178 5.66 2.03 6.48
N LEU A 179 6.87 2.50 6.17
CA LEU A 179 7.83 3.03 7.16
C LEU A 179 7.31 4.31 7.83
N TYR A 180 6.48 5.10 7.14
CA TYR A 180 5.88 6.29 7.71
C TYR A 180 4.92 5.94 8.85
N HIS A 181 4.03 4.96 8.62
CA HIS A 181 3.10 4.51 9.64
C HIS A 181 3.82 3.84 10.80
N VAL A 182 4.81 3.01 10.50
CA VAL A 182 5.60 2.31 11.53
C VAL A 182 6.42 3.28 12.36
N GLN A 183 6.99 4.35 11.76
CA GLN A 183 7.71 5.37 12.53
C GLN A 183 6.81 6.03 13.57
N ILE A 184 5.60 6.40 13.20
CA ILE A 184 4.65 7.05 14.12
C ILE A 184 4.23 6.14 15.26
N MET A 185 4.01 4.86 14.97
CA MET A 185 3.42 3.95 15.95
C MET A 185 4.45 3.20 16.79
N GLU A 186 5.62 2.92 16.24
CA GLU A 186 6.55 1.95 16.85
C GLU A 186 8.01 2.44 16.85
N GLY A 187 8.46 3.11 15.80
CA GLY A 187 9.88 3.44 15.60
C GLY A 187 10.76 2.22 15.32
N ASP A 188 12.06 2.35 15.58
CA ASP A 188 13.07 1.30 15.41
C ASP A 188 13.03 0.64 14.02
N LEU A 189 12.94 1.48 12.97
CA LEU A 189 12.72 1.05 11.58
C LEU A 189 13.79 0.08 11.09
N ALA A 190 15.06 0.33 11.39
CA ALA A 190 16.16 -0.50 10.90
C ALA A 190 16.09 -1.94 11.42
N THR A 191 15.79 -2.13 12.71
CA THR A 191 15.58 -3.45 13.30
C THR A 191 14.39 -4.14 12.65
N LYS A 192 13.28 -3.42 12.43
CA LYS A 192 12.07 -3.97 11.78
C LYS A 192 12.30 -4.34 10.33
N VAL A 193 13.03 -3.54 9.56
CA VAL A 193 13.44 -3.87 8.19
C VAL A 193 14.17 -5.23 8.15
N ARG A 194 15.08 -5.49 9.08
CA ARG A 194 15.83 -6.76 9.17
C ARG A 194 14.96 -7.91 9.66
N THR A 195 14.24 -7.72 10.77
CA THR A 195 13.52 -8.82 11.44
C THR A 195 12.26 -9.26 10.70
N LEU A 196 11.64 -8.37 9.93
CA LEU A 196 10.46 -8.67 9.11
C LEU A 196 10.83 -9.02 7.66
N ALA A 197 12.13 -9.08 7.31
CA ALA A 197 12.59 -9.45 5.97
C ALA A 197 11.95 -10.77 5.49
N GLY A 198 11.48 -10.79 4.24
CA GLY A 198 10.76 -11.94 3.66
C GLY A 198 9.25 -11.98 3.95
N HIS A 199 8.76 -11.16 4.86
CA HIS A 199 7.32 -11.06 5.16
C HIS A 199 6.62 -9.92 4.41
N TYR A 200 7.36 -8.94 3.89
CA TYR A 200 6.81 -7.80 3.16
C TYR A 200 7.28 -7.78 1.69
N PRO A 201 6.38 -8.00 0.73
CA PRO A 201 6.68 -7.86 -0.69
C PRO A 201 6.65 -6.41 -1.18
N HIS A 202 6.11 -5.50 -0.38
CA HIS A 202 5.96 -4.08 -0.69
C HIS A 202 6.28 -3.21 0.51
N VAL A 203 7.01 -2.13 0.25
CA VAL A 203 7.39 -1.11 1.23
C VAL A 203 6.83 0.23 0.78
N GLN A 204 6.47 1.11 1.72
CA GLN A 204 6.11 2.49 1.40
C GLN A 204 6.91 3.47 2.25
N ILE A 205 7.09 4.68 1.72
CA ILE A 205 7.88 5.73 2.33
C ILE A 205 7.19 7.10 2.25
N ALA A 206 7.36 7.88 3.31
CA ALA A 206 7.05 9.30 3.37
C ALA A 206 7.87 9.97 4.47
N GLY A 207 8.17 11.26 4.33
CA GLY A 207 8.83 12.05 5.37
C GLY A 207 7.93 12.25 6.59
N ASN A 208 8.42 11.93 7.77
CA ASN A 208 7.71 12.09 9.03
C ASN A 208 8.17 13.40 9.72
N PRO A 209 7.27 14.23 10.29
CA PRO A 209 5.84 13.96 10.55
C PRO A 209 4.86 14.43 9.46
N GLY A 210 5.31 15.15 8.43
CA GLY A 210 4.43 15.87 7.50
C GLY A 210 3.86 15.03 6.35
N ARG A 211 4.29 13.78 6.19
CA ARG A 211 3.97 12.88 5.06
C ARG A 211 4.34 13.50 3.71
N HIS A 212 5.49 14.18 3.67
CA HIS A 212 6.07 14.83 2.48
C HIS A 212 7.20 13.98 1.88
N GLU A 213 8.08 14.63 1.09
CA GLU A 213 9.25 14.00 0.48
C GLU A 213 10.12 13.28 1.52
N PRO A 214 10.75 12.14 1.17
CA PRO A 214 11.49 11.32 2.15
C PRO A 214 12.79 11.95 2.65
N ASP A 215 13.30 12.99 1.99
CA ASP A 215 14.46 13.77 2.46
C ASP A 215 14.07 14.88 3.45
N VAL A 216 12.80 14.98 3.80
CA VAL A 216 12.27 15.97 4.74
C VAL A 216 11.69 15.28 5.96
N GLY A 217 12.23 15.60 7.14
CA GLY A 217 11.72 15.08 8.41
C GLY A 217 12.74 14.26 9.19
N GLU A 218 12.25 13.40 10.09
CA GLU A 218 13.08 12.74 11.10
C GLU A 218 13.64 11.38 10.67
N ILE A 219 13.21 10.82 9.53
CA ILE A 219 13.65 9.51 9.05
C ILE A 219 14.86 9.68 8.13
N HIS A 220 15.97 8.98 8.44
CA HIS A 220 17.15 8.97 7.59
C HIS A 220 17.02 7.90 6.50
N TYR A 221 16.27 8.19 5.43
CA TYR A 221 15.99 7.24 4.34
C TYR A 221 17.24 6.75 3.59
N PRO A 222 18.30 7.53 3.32
CA PRO A 222 19.48 6.99 2.66
C PRO A 222 20.04 5.75 3.37
N TYR A 223 20.13 5.77 4.71
CA TYR A 223 20.54 4.60 5.49
C TYR A 223 19.58 3.41 5.33
N LEU A 224 18.28 3.65 5.29
CA LEU A 224 17.28 2.58 5.12
C LEU A 224 17.33 2.00 3.69
N PHE A 225 17.62 2.83 2.68
CA PHE A 225 17.79 2.36 1.31
C PHE A 225 19.01 1.46 1.16
N ASP A 226 20.14 1.82 1.78
CA ASP A 226 21.33 0.96 1.83
C ASP A 226 21.01 -0.37 2.55
N LEU A 227 20.22 -0.31 3.61
CA LEU A 227 19.78 -1.48 4.35
C LEU A 227 18.89 -2.41 3.52
N PHE A 228 17.97 -1.88 2.69
CA PHE A 228 17.18 -2.69 1.76
C PHE A 228 18.06 -3.39 0.72
N ASP A 229 19.10 -2.73 0.23
CA ASP A 229 20.07 -3.34 -0.67
C ASP A 229 20.87 -4.44 0.05
N GLU A 230 21.30 -4.20 1.29
CA GLU A 230 22.05 -5.17 2.12
C GLU A 230 21.27 -6.47 2.35
N ILE A 231 19.96 -6.36 2.65
CA ILE A 231 19.09 -7.55 2.85
C ILE A 231 18.59 -8.15 1.54
N GLY A 232 18.97 -7.60 0.38
CA GLY A 232 18.59 -8.12 -0.94
C GLY A 232 17.11 -7.90 -1.29
N TYR A 233 16.46 -6.84 -0.80
CA TYR A 233 15.06 -6.56 -1.09
C TYR A 233 14.82 -6.33 -2.59
N GLN A 234 13.86 -7.03 -3.17
CA GLN A 234 13.57 -7.01 -4.62
C GLN A 234 12.20 -6.40 -4.95
N GLY A 235 11.43 -5.99 -3.94
CA GLY A 235 10.12 -5.36 -4.11
C GLY A 235 10.20 -3.92 -4.61
N TRP A 236 9.05 -3.31 -4.80
CA TRP A 236 8.95 -1.88 -5.05
C TRP A 236 8.83 -1.12 -3.73
N ILE A 237 9.39 0.09 -3.71
CA ILE A 237 9.23 1.06 -2.63
C ILE A 237 8.27 2.14 -3.12
N GLY A 238 7.04 2.14 -2.63
CA GLY A 238 5.99 3.10 -2.96
C GLY A 238 6.28 4.47 -2.34
N CYS A 239 6.28 5.50 -3.17
CA CYS A 239 6.44 6.90 -2.74
C CYS A 239 5.07 7.44 -2.30
N GLU A 240 4.57 7.01 -1.14
CA GLU A 240 3.24 7.35 -0.66
C GLU A 240 3.24 8.64 0.18
N TYR A 241 3.67 9.72 -0.44
CA TYR A 241 3.75 11.03 0.21
C TYR A 241 3.05 12.13 -0.61
N ARG A 242 2.72 13.22 0.08
CA ARG A 242 2.16 14.43 -0.53
C ARG A 242 3.30 15.42 -0.78
N PRO A 243 3.64 15.72 -2.04
CA PRO A 243 4.64 16.72 -2.34
C PRO A 243 4.32 18.04 -1.63
N LYS A 244 5.33 18.72 -1.08
CA LYS A 244 5.16 20.04 -0.46
C LYS A 244 4.76 21.12 -1.44
N GLY A 245 5.12 20.92 -2.71
CA GLY A 245 4.85 21.82 -3.80
C GLY A 245 4.62 21.04 -5.08
N ASP A 246 5.21 21.51 -6.19
CA ASP A 246 5.21 20.77 -7.44
C ASP A 246 5.93 19.43 -7.30
N THR A 247 5.31 18.37 -7.84
CA THR A 247 5.84 17.00 -7.70
C THR A 247 7.25 16.88 -8.29
N LEU A 248 7.49 17.40 -9.50
CA LEU A 248 8.80 17.30 -10.16
C LEU A 248 9.87 18.06 -9.41
N ALA A 249 9.55 19.25 -8.91
CA ALA A 249 10.48 20.05 -8.12
C ALA A 249 10.90 19.34 -6.82
N GLY A 250 10.01 18.52 -6.23
CA GLY A 250 10.26 17.74 -5.03
C GLY A 250 11.08 16.47 -5.23
N LEU A 251 11.37 16.04 -6.48
CA LEU A 251 12.10 14.79 -6.76
C LEU A 251 13.62 14.89 -6.62
N GLY A 252 14.15 15.99 -6.05
CA GLY A 252 15.59 16.17 -5.87
C GLY A 252 16.30 15.01 -5.17
N TRP A 253 15.67 14.40 -4.18
CA TRP A 253 16.16 13.23 -3.43
C TRP A 253 16.32 11.96 -4.30
N ALA A 254 15.53 11.84 -5.36
CA ALA A 254 15.45 10.63 -6.18
C ALA A 254 16.39 10.64 -7.40
N LYS A 255 17.10 11.74 -7.67
CA LYS A 255 17.99 11.89 -8.83
C LYS A 255 19.08 10.82 -8.91
N THR A 256 19.65 10.44 -7.78
CA THR A 256 20.65 9.37 -7.70
C THR A 256 20.12 8.01 -8.08
N TYR A 257 18.79 7.85 -8.13
CA TYR A 257 18.09 6.63 -8.54
C TYR A 257 17.50 6.73 -9.94
N GLY A 258 17.85 7.78 -10.71
CA GLY A 258 17.40 7.99 -12.09
C GLY A 258 15.96 8.50 -12.22
N ILE A 259 15.45 9.19 -11.21
CA ILE A 259 14.13 9.80 -11.13
C ILE A 259 14.27 11.32 -10.88
N GLY A 260 13.55 12.14 -11.68
CA GLY A 260 13.57 13.60 -11.56
C GLY A 260 13.96 14.34 -12.82
#